data_b4308eb278d52a0440b0634e0d89aa6d
#
_entry.id   b4308eb278d52a0440b0634e0d89aa6d
#
_cell.length_a   1.000
_cell.length_b   1.000
_cell.length_c   1.000
_cell.angle_alpha   90.00
_cell.angle_beta   90.00
_cell.angle_gamma   90.00
#
_symmetry.space_group_name_H-M   'P 1'
#
loop_
_entity.id
_entity.type
_entity.pdbx_description
1 polymer ?
#
loop_
_entity_poly.entity_id
_entity_poly.type
_entity_poly.pdbx_seq_one_letter_code
_entity_poly.pdbx_strand_id
1 'polypeptide(L)'
;MNKMPILFSWALKFTVGCLILATAWVTWDNWGRFSFQFDTPQTEASDTPAPHTLAQGEYLVRISGCMACHTSNGGEPLAGGRRIDTPFGPVFSSNLTPSRTHGIGAWTLADFQTALRWGRSRDGHLLLPAFPYNHTSVFTSKDVQGMFTWLESS
;
A
#
# COMPACT_ATOMS: atom_id res chain seq x y z
N MET A 1 11.27 -51.24 31.42
CA MET A 1 10.31 -50.71 30.45
C MET A 1 9.36 -49.80 31.23
N ASN A 2 9.60 -48.46 31.23
CA ASN A 2 8.75 -47.48 31.93
C ASN A 2 7.45 -47.26 31.16
N LYS A 3 6.35 -47.73 31.73
CA LYS A 3 5.03 -47.39 31.21
C LYS A 3 4.76 -45.91 31.55
N MET A 4 4.81 -45.05 30.55
CA MET A 4 4.38 -43.65 30.68
C MET A 4 2.98 -43.61 31.29
N PRO A 5 2.72 -42.83 32.35
CA PRO A 5 1.44 -42.85 33.03
C PRO A 5 0.33 -42.41 32.07
N ILE A 6 -0.79 -43.12 32.06
CA ILE A 6 -1.94 -42.94 31.17
C ILE A 6 -2.42 -41.49 31.19
N LEU A 7 -2.35 -40.81 32.34
CA LEU A 7 -2.68 -39.41 32.54
C LEU A 7 -1.84 -38.43 31.65
N PHE A 8 -0.54 -38.76 31.44
CA PHE A 8 0.32 -37.95 30.60
C PHE A 8 -0.06 -38.05 29.12
N SER A 9 -0.48 -39.23 28.69
CA SER A 9 -0.97 -39.47 27.33
C SER A 9 -2.29 -38.71 27.05
N TRP A 10 -3.20 -38.63 28.03
CA TRP A 10 -4.43 -37.90 27.90
C TRP A 10 -4.21 -36.38 27.89
N ALA A 11 -3.36 -35.87 28.76
CA ALA A 11 -3.00 -34.44 28.80
C ALA A 11 -2.38 -34.00 27.47
N LEU A 12 -1.46 -34.80 26.90
CA LEU A 12 -0.81 -34.51 25.61
C LEU A 12 -1.85 -34.51 24.47
N LYS A 13 -2.76 -35.44 24.42
CA LYS A 13 -3.82 -35.49 23.40
C LYS A 13 -4.77 -34.29 23.52
N PHE A 14 -5.08 -33.89 24.73
CA PHE A 14 -5.94 -32.72 24.98
C PHE A 14 -5.27 -31.43 24.54
N THR A 15 -3.99 -31.20 24.89
CA THR A 15 -3.25 -30.02 24.47
C THR A 15 -3.06 -29.95 22.96
N VAL A 16 -2.77 -31.07 22.30
CA VAL A 16 -2.68 -31.12 20.83
C VAL A 16 -4.02 -30.82 20.19
N GLY A 17 -5.11 -31.37 20.72
CA GLY A 17 -6.47 -31.08 20.25
C GLY A 17 -6.83 -29.59 20.37
N CYS A 18 -6.53 -28.97 21.51
CA CYS A 18 -6.77 -27.52 21.70
C CYS A 18 -5.93 -26.67 20.74
N LEU A 19 -4.68 -27.03 20.48
CA LEU A 19 -3.83 -26.33 19.51
C LEU A 19 -4.37 -26.43 18.08
N ILE A 20 -4.83 -27.62 17.67
CA ILE A 20 -5.44 -27.81 16.34
C ILE A 20 -6.71 -26.99 16.21
N LEU A 21 -7.57 -26.98 17.23
CA LEU A 21 -8.80 -26.18 17.20
C LEU A 21 -8.50 -24.67 17.18
N ALA A 22 -7.52 -24.21 17.95
CA ALA A 22 -7.09 -22.81 17.96
C ALA A 22 -6.52 -22.38 16.61
N THR A 23 -5.68 -23.21 15.99
CA THR A 23 -5.14 -22.91 14.66
C THR A 23 -6.23 -22.94 13.58
N ALA A 24 -7.13 -23.90 13.65
CA ALA A 24 -8.27 -23.97 12.74
C ALA A 24 -9.20 -22.74 12.89
N TRP A 25 -9.45 -22.29 14.11
CA TRP A 25 -10.24 -21.10 14.37
C TRP A 25 -9.55 -19.82 13.87
N VAL A 26 -8.24 -19.67 14.12
CA VAL A 26 -7.45 -18.54 13.62
C VAL A 26 -7.40 -18.52 12.10
N THR A 27 -7.22 -19.68 11.47
CA THR A 27 -7.23 -19.76 9.99
C THR A 27 -8.62 -19.47 9.43
N TRP A 28 -9.70 -19.93 10.07
CA TRP A 28 -11.06 -19.63 9.67
C TRP A 28 -11.38 -18.14 9.79
N ASP A 29 -11.07 -17.52 10.94
CA ASP A 29 -11.29 -16.08 11.16
C ASP A 29 -10.46 -15.20 10.20
N ASN A 30 -9.25 -15.62 9.90
CA ASN A 30 -8.40 -14.90 8.94
C ASN A 30 -8.73 -15.23 7.48
N TRP A 31 -9.30 -16.39 7.16
CA TRP A 31 -9.64 -16.75 5.78
C TRP A 31 -10.61 -15.75 5.15
N GLY A 32 -11.61 -15.30 5.89
CA GLY A 32 -12.54 -14.25 5.45
C GLY A 32 -11.85 -12.87 5.30
N ARG A 33 -10.80 -12.62 6.07
CA ARG A 33 -10.01 -11.38 6.00
C ARG A 33 -8.94 -11.42 4.92
N PHE A 34 -8.48 -12.62 4.54
CA PHE A 34 -7.58 -12.83 3.39
C PHE A 34 -8.31 -12.90 2.05
N SER A 35 -9.61 -13.02 2.06
CA SER A 35 -10.42 -12.63 0.90
C SER A 35 -10.32 -11.11 0.80
N PHE A 36 -9.14 -10.61 0.40
CA PHE A 36 -9.04 -9.27 -0.14
C PHE A 36 -10.02 -9.23 -1.31
N GLN A 37 -11.23 -8.86 -0.99
CA GLN A 37 -12.09 -8.24 -1.95
C GLN A 37 -11.29 -7.02 -2.37
N PHE A 38 -10.57 -7.14 -3.49
CA PHE A 38 -10.25 -5.96 -4.27
C PHE A 38 -11.65 -5.42 -4.59
N ASP A 39 -12.12 -4.49 -3.77
CA ASP A 39 -13.16 -3.61 -4.20
C ASP A 39 -12.60 -2.97 -5.47
N THR A 40 -12.90 -3.60 -6.59
CA THR A 40 -12.91 -2.88 -7.86
C THR A 40 -13.67 -1.61 -7.53
N PRO A 41 -13.09 -0.41 -7.80
CA PRO A 41 -13.77 0.83 -7.51
C PRO A 41 -15.20 0.64 -7.98
N GLN A 42 -16.15 0.61 -7.05
CA GLN A 42 -17.54 0.56 -7.42
C GLN A 42 -17.73 1.77 -8.29
N THR A 43 -18.01 1.53 -9.55
CA THR A 43 -18.53 2.53 -10.46
C THR A 43 -19.87 2.89 -9.84
N GLU A 44 -19.86 3.82 -8.87
CA GLU A 44 -21.06 4.44 -8.37
C GLU A 44 -21.68 5.14 -9.57
N ALA A 45 -22.72 4.50 -10.08
CA ALA A 45 -23.46 5.01 -11.20
C ALA A 45 -24.09 6.37 -10.80
N SER A 46 -23.89 7.36 -11.64
CA SER A 46 -24.74 8.51 -11.93
C SER A 46 -24.71 9.76 -11.05
N ASP A 47 -23.77 9.95 -10.12
CA ASP A 47 -23.41 11.31 -9.70
C ASP A 47 -21.88 11.46 -9.72
N THR A 48 -21.29 11.25 -10.89
CA THR A 48 -19.84 11.40 -11.06
C THR A 48 -19.55 12.90 -11.04
N PRO A 49 -19.08 13.47 -9.91
CA PRO A 49 -18.59 14.82 -9.92
C PRO A 49 -17.52 14.91 -11.01
N ALA A 50 -17.53 15.97 -11.79
CA ALA A 50 -16.54 16.17 -12.85
C ALA A 50 -15.12 15.84 -12.33
N PRO A 51 -14.27 15.20 -13.12
CA PRO A 51 -12.91 14.89 -12.71
C PRO A 51 -12.21 16.16 -12.23
N HIS A 52 -11.29 16.01 -11.28
CA HIS A 52 -10.50 17.16 -10.84
C HIS A 52 -9.77 17.78 -12.02
N THR A 53 -9.73 19.12 -12.06
CA THR A 53 -8.89 19.84 -13.02
C THR A 53 -7.41 19.55 -12.74
N LEU A 54 -6.55 19.77 -13.72
CA LEU A 54 -5.09 19.66 -13.53
C LEU A 54 -4.60 20.51 -12.36
N ALA A 55 -5.14 21.73 -12.20
CA ALA A 55 -4.79 22.61 -11.09
C ALA A 55 -5.20 22.04 -9.72
N GLN A 56 -6.31 21.33 -9.63
CA GLN A 56 -6.71 20.62 -8.40
C GLN A 56 -5.79 19.44 -8.13
N GLY A 57 -5.41 18.68 -9.16
CA GLY A 57 -4.43 17.59 -9.05
C GLY A 57 -3.07 18.11 -8.56
N GLU A 58 -2.57 19.19 -9.14
CA GLU A 58 -1.36 19.87 -8.70
C GLU A 58 -1.44 20.29 -7.24
N TYR A 59 -2.52 20.94 -6.86
CA TYR A 59 -2.74 21.38 -5.48
C TYR A 59 -2.64 20.20 -4.51
N LEU A 60 -3.33 19.10 -4.81
CA LEU A 60 -3.30 17.90 -3.97
C LEU A 60 -1.90 17.29 -3.85
N VAL A 61 -1.16 17.18 -4.95
CA VAL A 61 0.23 16.68 -4.93
C VAL A 61 1.13 17.56 -4.07
N ARG A 62 0.96 18.89 -4.15
CA ARG A 62 1.76 19.84 -3.37
C ARG A 62 1.44 19.77 -1.89
N ILE A 63 0.17 19.79 -1.49
CA ILE A 63 -0.22 19.79 -0.08
C ILE A 63 0.01 18.44 0.59
N SER A 64 0.01 17.35 -0.17
CA SER A 64 0.30 16.01 0.34
C SER A 64 1.79 15.76 0.60
N GLY A 65 2.64 16.74 0.28
CA GLY A 65 4.07 16.64 0.53
C GLY A 65 4.84 15.73 -0.43
N CYS A 66 4.24 15.30 -1.55
CA CYS A 66 4.90 14.43 -2.53
C CYS A 66 6.26 15.01 -2.97
N MET A 67 6.27 16.30 -3.32
CA MET A 67 7.51 16.97 -3.76
C MET A 67 8.57 17.04 -2.67
N ALA A 68 8.17 17.14 -1.40
CA ALA A 68 9.11 17.23 -0.28
C ALA A 68 9.97 15.96 -0.14
N CYS A 69 9.41 14.81 -0.42
CA CYS A 69 10.11 13.53 -0.35
C CYS A 69 10.64 13.08 -1.72
N HIS A 70 9.92 13.37 -2.81
CA HIS A 70 10.26 12.87 -4.14
C HIS A 70 11.09 13.83 -4.99
N THR A 71 11.69 14.86 -4.37
CA THR A 71 12.66 15.75 -5.02
C THR A 71 13.96 15.76 -4.20
N SER A 72 15.07 15.38 -4.79
CA SER A 72 16.38 15.47 -4.15
C SER A 72 16.87 16.91 -4.07
N ASN A 73 17.82 17.21 -3.18
CA ASN A 73 18.36 18.56 -3.03
C ASN A 73 19.07 18.99 -4.33
N GLY A 74 18.56 20.04 -4.96
CA GLY A 74 19.10 20.54 -6.24
C GLY A 74 18.77 19.65 -7.46
N GLY A 75 17.91 18.63 -7.30
CA GLY A 75 17.46 17.77 -8.38
C GLY A 75 16.17 18.28 -9.03
N GLU A 76 15.82 17.62 -10.13
CA GLU A 76 14.57 17.89 -10.83
C GLU A 76 13.35 17.54 -9.95
N PRO A 77 12.28 18.36 -9.99
CA PRO A 77 11.07 18.10 -9.25
C PRO A 77 10.52 16.68 -9.51
N LEU A 78 10.13 15.98 -8.45
CA LEU A 78 9.54 14.65 -8.49
C LEU A 78 10.42 13.54 -9.09
N ALA A 79 11.68 13.82 -9.48
CA ALA A 79 12.57 12.81 -10.03
C ALA A 79 13.12 11.82 -8.99
N GLY A 80 12.71 11.96 -7.73
CA GLY A 80 13.15 11.06 -6.65
C GLY A 80 14.58 11.27 -6.20
N GLY A 81 15.19 10.21 -5.67
CA GLY A 81 16.58 10.21 -5.25
C GLY A 81 16.87 10.95 -3.95
N ARG A 82 15.85 11.46 -3.25
CA ARG A 82 16.01 12.04 -1.92
C ARG A 82 16.33 10.96 -0.91
N ARG A 83 17.45 11.14 -0.20
CA ARG A 83 17.83 10.26 0.91
C ARG A 83 16.89 10.49 2.12
N ILE A 84 16.36 9.40 2.65
CA ILE A 84 15.55 9.35 3.86
C ILE A 84 16.23 8.38 4.80
N ASP A 85 16.66 8.85 5.97
CA ASP A 85 17.29 8.00 6.97
C ASP A 85 16.20 7.25 7.76
N THR A 86 16.38 5.95 7.91
CA THR A 86 15.48 5.08 8.69
C THR A 86 16.29 4.30 9.73
N PRO A 87 15.66 3.74 10.76
CA PRO A 87 16.34 2.87 11.73
C PRO A 87 17.03 1.65 11.10
N PHE A 88 16.63 1.27 9.86
CA PHE A 88 17.15 0.12 9.13
C PHE A 88 18.18 0.49 8.05
N GLY A 89 18.57 1.76 8.00
CA GLY A 89 19.47 2.31 7.00
C GLY A 89 18.80 3.34 6.09
N PRO A 90 19.59 4.02 5.24
CA PRO A 90 19.05 5.02 4.33
C PRO A 90 18.26 4.37 3.20
N VAL A 91 17.15 5.00 2.84
CA VAL A 91 16.37 4.67 1.64
C VAL A 91 16.32 5.89 0.74
N PHE A 92 16.02 5.68 -0.53
CA PHE A 92 15.92 6.76 -1.51
C PHE A 92 14.51 6.78 -2.09
N SER A 93 13.94 7.97 -2.19
CA SER A 93 12.60 8.15 -2.74
C SER A 93 12.56 7.78 -4.24
N SER A 94 11.43 7.21 -4.65
CA SER A 94 11.19 6.85 -6.04
C SER A 94 10.91 8.07 -6.92
N ASN A 95 11.10 7.90 -8.21
CA ASN A 95 10.76 8.89 -9.23
C ASN A 95 9.25 8.84 -9.53
N LEU A 96 8.57 9.98 -9.41
CA LEU A 96 7.15 10.15 -9.71
C LEU A 96 6.88 10.91 -11.03
N THR A 97 7.93 11.16 -11.83
CA THR A 97 7.77 11.81 -13.15
C THR A 97 7.07 10.87 -14.16
N PRO A 98 6.57 11.41 -15.28
CA PRO A 98 5.96 10.60 -16.34
C PRO A 98 6.97 9.79 -17.15
N SER A 99 8.20 9.67 -16.70
CA SER A 99 9.19 8.78 -17.33
C SER A 99 8.72 7.32 -17.32
N ARG A 100 8.63 6.70 -18.48
CA ARG A 100 8.20 5.30 -18.62
C ARG A 100 9.22 4.29 -18.11
N THR A 101 10.50 4.68 -18.07
CA THR A 101 11.62 3.81 -17.68
C THR A 101 12.04 3.98 -16.22
N HIS A 102 11.93 5.19 -15.68
CA HIS A 102 12.43 5.49 -14.34
C HIS A 102 11.34 6.01 -13.38
N GLY A 103 10.21 6.49 -13.91
CA GLY A 103 9.11 7.06 -13.16
C GLY A 103 7.84 6.21 -13.21
N ILE A 104 6.71 6.90 -13.04
CA ILE A 104 5.38 6.26 -13.04
C ILE A 104 4.68 6.28 -14.39
N GLY A 105 5.29 6.78 -15.47
CA GLY A 105 4.68 6.90 -16.79
C GLY A 105 4.28 5.59 -17.49
N ALA A 106 4.61 4.43 -16.89
CA ALA A 106 4.10 3.13 -17.32
C ALA A 106 3.06 2.55 -16.35
N TRP A 107 2.69 3.28 -15.29
CA TRP A 107 1.70 2.86 -14.31
C TRP A 107 0.29 3.14 -14.82
N THR A 108 -0.66 2.39 -14.32
CA THR A 108 -2.08 2.69 -14.45
C THR A 108 -2.58 3.46 -13.22
N LEU A 109 -3.75 4.10 -13.34
CA LEU A 109 -4.41 4.70 -12.19
C LEU A 109 -4.61 3.67 -11.05
N ALA A 110 -4.93 2.43 -11.38
CA ALA A 110 -5.11 1.36 -10.39
C ALA A 110 -3.80 1.04 -9.65
N ASP A 111 -2.66 1.02 -10.35
CA ASP A 111 -1.35 0.83 -9.71
C ASP A 111 -1.05 1.97 -8.74
N PHE A 112 -1.30 3.20 -9.15
CA PHE A 112 -1.09 4.39 -8.31
C PHE A 112 -2.02 4.39 -7.08
N GLN A 113 -3.31 4.05 -7.26
CA GLN A 113 -4.24 3.88 -6.14
C GLN A 113 -3.77 2.81 -5.16
N THR A 114 -3.28 1.68 -5.67
CA THR A 114 -2.78 0.57 -4.85
C THR A 114 -1.55 0.99 -4.05
N ALA A 115 -0.65 1.76 -4.63
CA ALA A 115 0.51 2.30 -3.93
C ALA A 115 0.09 3.25 -2.80
N LEU A 116 -0.83 4.19 -3.07
CA LEU A 116 -1.29 5.17 -2.07
C LEU A 116 -2.10 4.56 -0.94
N ARG A 117 -2.90 3.53 -1.21
CA ARG A 117 -3.82 2.93 -0.22
C ARG A 117 -3.21 1.79 0.54
N TRP A 118 -2.40 0.98 -0.12
CA TRP A 118 -1.94 -0.30 0.42
C TRP A 118 -0.42 -0.40 0.51
N GLY A 119 0.31 0.67 0.13
CA GLY A 119 1.76 0.65 0.13
C GLY A 119 2.35 -0.45 -0.75
N ARG A 120 1.71 -0.76 -1.88
CA ARG A 120 2.14 -1.81 -2.80
C ARG A 120 2.46 -1.23 -4.17
N SER A 121 3.66 -1.50 -4.66
CA SER A 121 4.12 -1.08 -5.97
C SER A 121 3.42 -1.86 -7.11
N ARG A 122 3.53 -1.35 -8.34
CA ARG A 122 2.99 -1.97 -9.55
C ARG A 122 3.45 -3.41 -9.78
N ASP A 123 4.70 -3.73 -9.46
CA ASP A 123 5.26 -5.08 -9.55
C ASP A 123 4.94 -5.97 -8.34
N GLY A 124 4.15 -5.47 -7.39
CA GLY A 124 3.62 -6.20 -6.26
C GLY A 124 4.46 -6.18 -4.99
N HIS A 125 5.67 -5.60 -4.99
CA HIS A 125 6.44 -5.49 -3.75
C HIS A 125 5.84 -4.45 -2.80
N LEU A 126 6.07 -4.62 -1.51
CA LEU A 126 5.66 -3.66 -0.50
C LEU A 126 6.59 -2.44 -0.51
N LEU A 127 5.99 -1.27 -0.48
CA LEU A 127 6.71 -0.01 -0.29
C LEU A 127 7.20 0.08 1.15
N LEU A 128 8.37 0.69 1.33
CA LEU A 128 8.93 0.87 2.67
C LEU A 128 8.03 1.76 3.54
N PRO A 129 7.96 1.51 4.86
CA PRO A 129 7.14 2.31 5.78
C PRO A 129 7.54 3.79 5.92
N ALA A 130 8.62 4.22 5.25
CA ALA A 130 8.92 5.64 5.08
C ALA A 130 7.86 6.37 4.25
N PHE A 131 7.11 5.64 3.42
CA PHE A 131 5.95 6.15 2.70
C PHE A 131 4.71 6.12 3.59
N PRO A 132 4.07 7.25 3.86
CA PRO A 132 2.97 7.34 4.84
C PRO A 132 1.62 6.90 4.25
N TYR A 133 1.53 5.69 3.69
CA TYR A 133 0.32 5.17 3.04
C TYR A 133 -0.92 5.16 3.95
N ASN A 134 -0.74 5.05 5.26
CA ASN A 134 -1.82 5.20 6.23
C ASN A 134 -2.46 6.59 6.22
N HIS A 135 -1.74 7.62 5.79
CA HIS A 135 -2.27 8.98 5.62
C HIS A 135 -2.81 9.20 4.21
N THR A 136 -2.18 8.60 3.21
CA THR A 136 -2.62 8.74 1.81
C THR A 136 -3.82 7.85 1.46
N SER A 137 -4.11 6.83 2.27
CA SER A 137 -5.27 5.94 2.09
C SER A 137 -6.62 6.64 2.22
N VAL A 138 -6.67 7.84 2.84
CA VAL A 138 -7.92 8.60 3.04
C VAL A 138 -8.35 9.41 1.81
N PHE A 139 -7.48 9.57 0.81
CA PHE A 139 -7.85 10.27 -0.42
C PHE A 139 -9.00 9.56 -1.13
N THR A 140 -9.95 10.33 -1.65
CA THR A 140 -11.02 9.78 -2.49
C THR A 140 -10.45 9.28 -3.82
N SER A 141 -11.18 8.41 -4.50
CA SER A 141 -10.75 7.94 -5.83
C SER A 141 -10.61 9.10 -6.83
N LYS A 142 -11.45 10.14 -6.69
CA LYS A 142 -11.38 11.34 -7.48
C LYS A 142 -10.09 12.14 -7.23
N ASP A 143 -9.71 12.29 -5.95
CA ASP A 143 -8.47 12.97 -5.58
C ASP A 143 -7.26 12.26 -6.19
N VAL A 144 -7.20 10.94 -6.01
CA VAL A 144 -6.11 10.11 -6.54
C VAL A 144 -6.05 10.19 -8.07
N GLN A 145 -7.19 10.18 -8.76
CA GLN A 145 -7.25 10.36 -10.20
C GLN A 145 -6.71 11.72 -10.62
N GLY A 146 -7.11 12.81 -9.93
CA GLY A 146 -6.59 14.15 -10.21
C GLY A 146 -5.08 14.26 -10.00
N MET A 147 -4.58 13.72 -8.89
CA MET A 147 -3.14 13.67 -8.60
C MET A 147 -2.38 12.91 -9.70
N PHE A 148 -2.86 11.73 -10.08
CA PHE A 148 -2.22 10.89 -11.10
C PHE A 148 -2.20 11.58 -12.47
N THR A 149 -3.34 12.15 -12.88
CA THR A 149 -3.44 12.90 -14.15
C THR A 149 -2.44 14.06 -14.21
N TRP A 150 -2.28 14.79 -13.11
CA TRP A 150 -1.30 15.88 -13.06
C TRP A 150 0.14 15.36 -13.11
N LEU A 151 0.46 14.31 -12.36
CA LEU A 151 1.79 13.70 -12.36
C LEU A 151 2.19 13.15 -13.74
N GLU A 152 1.24 12.64 -14.52
CA GLU A 152 1.50 12.20 -15.90
C GLU A 152 1.70 13.36 -16.89
N SER A 153 1.27 14.56 -16.53
CA SER A 153 1.37 15.77 -17.37
C SER A 153 2.55 16.68 -16.99
N SER A 154 3.22 16.41 -15.87
CA SER A 154 4.27 17.26 -15.29
C SER A 154 5.65 17.02 -15.87
#